data_812cd711088ae427b037e4b7d1073cce
#
_entry.id   812cd711088ae427b037e4b7d1073cce
#
_cell.length_a   1.000
_cell.length_b   1.000
_cell.length_c   1.000
_cell.angle_alpha   90.00
_cell.angle_beta   90.00
_cell.angle_gamma   90.00
#
_symmetry.space_group_name_H-M   'P 1'
#
loop_
_entity.id
_entity.type
_entity.pdbx_description
1 polymer ?
#
loop_
_entity_poly.entity_id
_entity_poly.type
_entity_poly.pdbx_seq_one_letter_code
_entity_poly.pdbx_strand_id
1 'polypeptide(L)'
;MNQRLSACLLFGALLSLPLTTRGQETNSTIARRTILNGPSFQTEDPAEISRGTSPSVSARELSIPERAVKAYTKGIDRLSKNDPAGSLIHLQRAASEFPNFYEAYHAMGVAQLRLGHGEEARQAFQKSIDASGGHYAGPHFGLGALLCNQQKFTEAEPIIRKALELAPGFGPGHFILAEALFGLNRLDEAQQIAHEASIRDPKLALAHLLLANIYIRRSDYSEELVELDAYLRLKPDGPLSGQAREAQEYAKRKLAGSVVIIEAAQAKP
;
A
#
# COMPACT_ATOMS: atom_id res chain seq x y z
N MET A 1 3.03 16.95 29.61
CA MET A 1 3.78 15.79 29.08
C MET A 1 2.92 14.82 28.24
N ASN A 2 1.64 15.13 27.96
CA ASN A 2 0.69 14.22 27.27
C ASN A 2 0.25 14.65 25.85
N GLN A 3 0.91 15.64 25.24
CA GLN A 3 0.48 16.16 23.92
C GLN A 3 1.26 15.61 22.71
N ARG A 4 2.32 14.84 22.94
CA ARG A 4 3.07 14.19 21.86
C ARG A 4 2.49 12.85 21.39
N LEU A 5 1.50 12.31 22.11
CA LEU A 5 0.91 11.01 21.83
C LEU A 5 -0.11 11.04 20.67
N SER A 6 -0.79 12.16 20.42
CA SER A 6 -1.81 12.22 19.36
C SER A 6 -1.24 12.14 17.94
N ALA A 7 -0.06 12.71 17.70
CA ALA A 7 0.58 12.67 16.38
C ALA A 7 1.13 11.27 16.02
N CYS A 8 1.61 10.53 17.02
CA CYS A 8 2.05 9.15 16.83
C CYS A 8 0.89 8.17 16.59
N LEU A 9 -0.34 8.52 16.99
CA LEU A 9 -1.50 7.64 16.84
C LEU A 9 -1.95 7.48 15.37
N LEU A 10 -1.74 8.47 14.50
CA LEU A 10 -2.06 8.35 13.07
C LEU A 10 -1.17 7.29 12.40
N PHE A 11 0.09 7.21 12.80
CA PHE A 11 1.01 6.20 12.26
C PHE A 11 0.82 4.83 12.90
N GLY A 12 0.64 4.78 14.22
CA GLY A 12 0.35 3.53 14.93
C GLY A 12 -0.95 2.87 14.46
N ALA A 13 -1.97 3.67 14.09
CA ALA A 13 -3.22 3.17 13.53
C ALA A 13 -3.07 2.60 12.11
N LEU A 14 -2.11 3.07 11.31
CA LEU A 14 -1.77 2.49 10.00
C LEU A 14 -1.14 1.10 10.13
N LEU A 15 -0.32 0.89 11.17
CA LEU A 15 0.44 -0.35 11.39
C LEU A 15 -0.26 -1.35 12.29
N SER A 16 -1.12 -0.91 13.22
CA SER A 16 -1.67 -1.73 14.31
C SER A 16 -3.18 -1.95 14.28
N LEU A 17 -3.88 -1.65 13.19
CA LEU A 17 -5.31 -1.94 13.09
C LEU A 17 -5.54 -3.44 13.20
N PRO A 18 -6.25 -3.92 14.25
CA PRO A 18 -6.57 -5.32 14.37
C PRO A 18 -7.46 -5.76 13.21
N LEU A 19 -7.21 -6.96 12.70
CA LEU A 19 -7.90 -7.61 11.58
C LEU A 19 -9.39 -7.92 11.82
N THR A 20 -9.99 -7.38 12.86
CA THR A 20 -11.33 -7.78 13.29
C THR A 20 -12.26 -6.58 13.49
N THR A 21 -12.94 -6.17 12.43
CA THR A 21 -14.33 -5.73 12.52
C THR A 21 -15.08 -6.08 11.22
N ARG A 22 -16.12 -6.83 11.37
CA ARG A 22 -17.07 -7.20 10.31
C ARG A 22 -17.61 -5.95 9.63
N GLY A 23 -17.39 -5.81 8.32
CA GLY A 23 -18.21 -4.95 7.47
C GLY A 23 -17.63 -3.59 7.08
N GLN A 24 -16.40 -3.23 7.46
CA GLN A 24 -15.75 -2.00 6.97
C GLN A 24 -14.44 -2.33 6.26
N GLU A 25 -14.33 -1.99 4.99
CA GLU A 25 -13.06 -2.02 4.26
C GLU A 25 -12.10 -1.04 4.94
N THR A 26 -11.10 -1.54 5.67
CA THR A 26 -10.06 -0.70 6.27
C THR A 26 -9.13 -0.16 5.17
N ASN A 27 -8.50 1.00 5.40
CA ASN A 27 -7.52 1.56 4.44
C ASN A 27 -6.33 0.62 4.19
N SER A 28 -5.96 -0.23 5.16
CA SER A 28 -5.03 -1.33 4.95
C SER A 28 -5.57 -2.37 3.95
N THR A 29 -6.89 -2.54 3.88
CA THR A 29 -7.56 -3.41 2.90
C THR A 29 -7.52 -2.79 1.50
N ILE A 30 -7.59 -1.46 1.38
CA ILE A 30 -7.51 -0.76 0.09
C ILE A 30 -6.08 -0.80 -0.44
N ALA A 31 -5.07 -0.52 0.37
CA ALA A 31 -3.67 -0.72 -0.03
C ALA A 31 -3.40 -2.18 -0.38
N ARG A 32 -3.93 -3.12 0.41
CA ARG A 32 -3.85 -4.57 0.14
C ARG A 32 -4.61 -4.96 -1.13
N ARG A 33 -5.80 -4.37 -1.38
CA ARG A 33 -6.57 -4.61 -2.61
C ARG A 33 -5.87 -4.06 -3.85
N THR A 34 -5.15 -2.94 -3.72
CA THR A 34 -4.35 -2.35 -4.79
C THR A 34 -3.09 -3.18 -5.08
N ILE A 35 -2.46 -3.76 -4.05
CA ILE A 35 -1.38 -4.74 -4.22
C ILE A 35 -1.89 -5.99 -4.95
N LEU A 36 -3.15 -6.41 -4.69
CA LEU A 36 -3.78 -7.55 -5.38
C LEU A 36 -4.08 -7.30 -6.85
N ASN A 37 -4.53 -6.07 -7.15
CA ASN A 37 -4.90 -5.63 -8.49
C ASN A 37 -3.76 -4.83 -9.14
N GLY A 38 -2.53 -5.00 -8.66
CA GLY A 38 -1.35 -4.34 -9.21
C GLY A 38 -1.13 -4.65 -10.69
N PRO A 39 -0.22 -3.93 -11.36
CA PRO A 39 -0.08 -3.90 -12.83
C PRO A 39 0.19 -5.25 -13.50
N SER A 40 0.41 -6.30 -12.74
CA SER A 40 0.50 -7.67 -13.26
C SER A 40 -0.80 -8.22 -13.87
N PHE A 41 -1.96 -7.56 -13.66
CA PHE A 41 -3.22 -7.88 -14.34
C PHE A 41 -3.55 -6.92 -15.48
N GLN A 42 -2.76 -5.86 -15.65
CA GLN A 42 -2.91 -4.88 -16.72
C GLN A 42 -1.56 -4.67 -17.41
N THR A 43 -0.97 -5.73 -17.93
CA THR A 43 0.31 -5.65 -18.65
C THR A 43 0.17 -5.18 -20.10
N GLU A 44 -0.94 -4.59 -20.46
CA GLU A 44 -1.03 -3.89 -21.74
C GLU A 44 -1.74 -2.56 -21.54
N ASP A 45 -1.02 -1.47 -21.80
CA ASP A 45 -1.58 -0.14 -21.96
C ASP A 45 -2.69 -0.20 -23.02
N PRO A 46 -3.95 0.18 -22.74
CA PRO A 46 -5.00 0.21 -23.73
C PRO A 46 -4.64 1.02 -25.01
N ALA A 47 -3.65 1.90 -24.92
CA ALA A 47 -3.11 2.64 -26.05
C ALA A 47 -2.20 1.81 -26.97
N GLU A 48 -1.60 0.71 -26.53
CA GLU A 48 -0.84 -0.20 -27.38
C GLU A 48 -1.71 -1.20 -28.16
N ILE A 49 -2.87 -1.56 -27.62
CA ILE A 49 -3.87 -2.41 -28.32
C ILE A 49 -4.39 -1.73 -29.60
N SER A 50 -4.34 -0.40 -29.67
CA SER A 50 -4.78 0.38 -30.83
C SER A 50 -3.84 0.34 -32.05
N ARG A 51 -2.66 -0.28 -31.97
CA ARG A 51 -1.68 -0.33 -33.07
C ARG A 51 -1.61 -1.63 -33.85
N GLY A 52 -2.67 -2.45 -33.82
CA GLY A 52 -2.91 -3.48 -34.84
C GLY A 52 -1.95 -4.68 -34.83
N THR A 53 -1.29 -4.99 -33.72
CA THR A 53 -0.65 -6.29 -33.50
C THR A 53 -1.61 -7.18 -32.71
N SER A 54 -1.97 -8.33 -33.28
CA SER A 54 -2.72 -9.37 -32.55
C SER A 54 -2.05 -9.63 -31.21
N PRO A 55 -2.80 -9.70 -30.08
CA PRO A 55 -2.21 -9.97 -28.76
C PRO A 55 -1.48 -11.31 -28.86
N SER A 56 -0.17 -11.28 -28.78
CA SER A 56 0.64 -12.49 -28.75
C SER A 56 0.49 -13.09 -27.36
N VAL A 57 -0.39 -14.09 -27.23
CA VAL A 57 -0.46 -14.90 -26.01
C VAL A 57 0.90 -15.53 -25.78
N SER A 58 1.48 -15.30 -24.61
CA SER A 58 2.82 -15.82 -24.33
C SER A 58 2.82 -17.36 -24.34
N ALA A 59 3.90 -17.98 -24.81
CA ALA A 59 4.01 -19.43 -24.80
C ALA A 59 3.79 -20.02 -23.39
N ARG A 60 4.11 -19.26 -22.35
CA ARG A 60 3.84 -19.61 -20.95
C ARG A 60 2.34 -19.65 -20.65
N GLU A 61 1.58 -18.63 -21.07
CA GLU A 61 0.13 -18.59 -20.86
C GLU A 61 -0.57 -19.78 -21.51
N LEU A 62 -0.11 -20.18 -22.69
CA LEU A 62 -0.61 -21.38 -23.38
C LEU A 62 -0.21 -22.69 -22.65
N SER A 63 0.84 -22.67 -21.83
CA SER A 63 1.31 -23.86 -21.09
C SER A 63 0.58 -24.08 -19.77
N ILE A 64 -0.18 -23.10 -19.28
CA ILE A 64 -0.91 -23.22 -18.00
C ILE A 64 -2.14 -24.11 -18.20
N PRO A 65 -2.26 -25.25 -17.48
CA PRO A 65 -3.43 -26.12 -17.62
C PRO A 65 -4.73 -25.38 -17.27
N GLU A 66 -5.76 -25.61 -18.07
CA GLU A 66 -7.08 -24.98 -17.85
C GLU A 66 -7.63 -25.21 -16.43
N ARG A 67 -7.35 -26.38 -15.86
CA ARG A 67 -7.74 -26.69 -14.47
C ARG A 67 -7.06 -25.77 -13.46
N ALA A 68 -5.78 -25.44 -13.68
CA ALA A 68 -5.03 -24.49 -12.84
C ALA A 68 -5.62 -23.08 -12.97
N VAL A 69 -5.89 -22.62 -14.18
CA VAL A 69 -6.53 -21.31 -14.45
C VAL A 69 -7.89 -21.22 -13.78
N LYS A 70 -8.76 -22.23 -13.95
CA LYS A 70 -10.09 -22.27 -13.28
C LYS A 70 -9.99 -22.22 -11.76
N ALA A 71 -9.02 -22.95 -11.18
CA ALA A 71 -8.81 -22.94 -9.74
C ALA A 71 -8.30 -21.57 -9.28
N TYR A 72 -7.32 -20.99 -9.97
CA TYR A 72 -6.80 -19.64 -9.69
C TYR A 72 -7.92 -18.58 -9.73
N THR A 73 -8.71 -18.55 -10.80
CA THR A 73 -9.82 -17.60 -10.94
C THR A 73 -10.83 -17.68 -9.79
N LYS A 74 -11.14 -18.91 -9.33
CA LYS A 74 -12.01 -19.11 -8.15
C LYS A 74 -11.35 -18.57 -6.88
N GLY A 75 -10.04 -18.77 -6.72
CA GLY A 75 -9.29 -18.23 -5.59
C GLY A 75 -9.31 -16.70 -5.57
N ILE A 76 -9.10 -16.06 -6.71
CA ILE A 76 -9.17 -14.59 -6.85
C ILE A 76 -10.60 -14.08 -6.58
N ASP A 77 -11.62 -14.75 -7.10
CA ASP A 77 -13.04 -14.39 -6.81
C ASP A 77 -13.32 -14.42 -5.29
N ARG A 78 -12.84 -15.44 -4.59
CA ARG A 78 -12.96 -15.50 -3.11
C ARG A 78 -12.23 -14.36 -2.42
N LEU A 79 -11.00 -14.05 -2.84
CA LEU A 79 -10.25 -12.91 -2.32
C LEU A 79 -10.98 -11.58 -2.53
N SER A 80 -11.60 -11.38 -3.70
CA SER A 80 -12.37 -10.16 -4.01
C SER A 80 -13.62 -10.02 -3.13
N LYS A 81 -14.19 -11.16 -2.72
CA LYS A 81 -15.33 -11.26 -1.78
C LYS A 81 -14.93 -11.22 -0.31
N ASN A 82 -13.67 -10.89 -0.02
CA ASN A 82 -13.10 -10.85 1.33
C ASN A 82 -13.15 -12.21 2.08
N ASP A 83 -13.01 -13.30 1.34
CA ASP A 83 -12.90 -14.66 1.86
C ASP A 83 -11.47 -15.22 1.61
N PRO A 84 -10.47 -14.79 2.38
CA PRO A 84 -9.09 -15.23 2.18
C PRO A 84 -8.89 -16.72 2.54
N ALA A 85 -9.62 -17.25 3.50
CA ALA A 85 -9.53 -18.66 3.87
C ALA A 85 -10.06 -19.56 2.77
N GLY A 86 -11.24 -19.24 2.21
CA GLY A 86 -11.80 -19.97 1.07
C GLY A 86 -10.96 -19.83 -0.20
N SER A 87 -10.26 -18.70 -0.37
CA SER A 87 -9.37 -18.49 -1.52
C SER A 87 -8.19 -19.45 -1.51
N LEU A 88 -7.57 -19.69 -0.34
CA LEU A 88 -6.40 -20.55 -0.20
C LEU A 88 -6.62 -21.96 -0.73
N ILE A 89 -7.81 -22.53 -0.51
CA ILE A 89 -8.16 -23.88 -1.00
C ILE A 89 -8.03 -23.94 -2.53
N HIS A 90 -8.53 -22.92 -3.21
CA HIS A 90 -8.49 -22.86 -4.66
C HIS A 90 -7.11 -22.50 -5.21
N LEU A 91 -6.40 -21.59 -4.55
CA LEU A 91 -5.04 -21.18 -4.94
C LEU A 91 -4.02 -22.32 -4.74
N GLN A 92 -4.13 -23.09 -3.65
CA GLN A 92 -3.33 -24.29 -3.43
C GLN A 92 -3.56 -25.33 -4.53
N ARG A 93 -4.83 -25.52 -4.93
CA ARG A 93 -5.14 -26.40 -6.05
C ARG A 93 -4.52 -25.88 -7.35
N ALA A 94 -4.59 -24.57 -7.64
CA ALA A 94 -3.97 -24.01 -8.83
C ALA A 94 -2.46 -24.28 -8.86
N ALA A 95 -1.77 -24.06 -7.72
CA ALA A 95 -0.34 -24.30 -7.58
C ALA A 95 0.02 -25.81 -7.66
N SER A 96 -0.85 -26.71 -7.22
CA SER A 96 -0.63 -28.16 -7.36
C SER A 96 -0.79 -28.65 -8.80
N GLU A 97 -1.73 -28.07 -9.56
CA GLU A 97 -1.95 -28.41 -10.99
C GLU A 97 -0.84 -27.80 -11.89
N PHE A 98 -0.24 -26.68 -11.47
CA PHE A 98 0.85 -26.03 -12.19
C PHE A 98 1.87 -25.44 -11.20
N PRO A 99 2.94 -26.19 -10.85
CA PRO A 99 3.93 -25.77 -9.83
C PRO A 99 4.65 -24.44 -10.13
N ASN A 100 4.74 -24.02 -11.39
CA ASN A 100 5.35 -22.75 -11.78
C ASN A 100 4.32 -21.60 -11.90
N PHE A 101 3.14 -21.74 -11.26
CA PHE A 101 2.10 -20.71 -11.27
C PHE A 101 2.41 -19.64 -10.23
N TYR A 102 3.39 -18.76 -10.51
CA TYR A 102 3.86 -17.75 -9.58
C TYR A 102 2.75 -16.77 -9.14
N GLU A 103 1.77 -16.47 -10.00
CA GLU A 103 0.61 -15.65 -9.65
C GLU A 103 -0.26 -16.30 -8.57
N ALA A 104 -0.38 -17.63 -8.59
CA ALA A 104 -1.10 -18.34 -7.55
C ALA A 104 -0.37 -18.25 -6.20
N TYR A 105 0.94 -18.38 -6.17
CA TYR A 105 1.73 -18.19 -4.95
C TYR A 105 1.65 -16.75 -4.44
N HIS A 106 1.72 -15.76 -5.32
CA HIS A 106 1.51 -14.35 -4.94
C HIS A 106 0.14 -14.15 -4.29
N ALA A 107 -0.93 -14.64 -4.91
CA ALA A 107 -2.28 -14.55 -4.37
C ALA A 107 -2.43 -15.29 -3.02
N MET A 108 -1.74 -16.44 -2.85
CA MET A 108 -1.67 -17.13 -1.55
C MET A 108 -1.01 -16.24 -0.49
N GLY A 109 0.12 -15.60 -0.82
CA GLY A 109 0.79 -14.67 0.08
C GLY A 109 -0.13 -13.55 0.55
N VAL A 110 -0.89 -12.99 -0.36
CA VAL A 110 -1.88 -11.95 -0.03
C VAL A 110 -3.02 -12.50 0.83
N ALA A 111 -3.51 -13.72 0.55
CA ALA A 111 -4.52 -14.37 1.39
C ALA A 111 -4.01 -14.58 2.81
N GLN A 112 -2.79 -15.06 2.97
CA GLN A 112 -2.15 -15.26 4.27
C GLN A 112 -1.94 -13.94 5.02
N LEU A 113 -1.52 -12.86 4.33
CA LEU A 113 -1.44 -11.53 4.95
C LEU A 113 -2.79 -11.06 5.49
N ARG A 114 -3.88 -11.29 4.75
CA ARG A 114 -5.23 -10.92 5.21
C ARG A 114 -5.68 -11.72 6.43
N LEU A 115 -5.18 -12.93 6.59
CA LEU A 115 -5.43 -13.77 7.76
C LEU A 115 -4.50 -13.46 8.95
N GLY A 116 -3.50 -12.59 8.77
CA GLY A 116 -2.51 -12.28 9.79
C GLY A 116 -1.37 -13.32 9.90
N HIS A 117 -1.29 -14.25 8.96
CA HIS A 117 -0.29 -15.31 8.93
C HIS A 117 0.97 -14.81 8.21
N GLY A 118 1.79 -14.01 8.90
CA GLY A 118 2.93 -13.31 8.29
C GLY A 118 4.02 -14.24 7.73
N GLU A 119 4.34 -15.32 8.43
CA GLU A 119 5.38 -16.25 7.97
C GLU A 119 4.94 -17.07 6.75
N GLU A 120 3.70 -17.52 6.72
CA GLU A 120 3.12 -18.21 5.58
C GLU A 120 3.01 -17.26 4.37
N ALA A 121 2.68 -16.00 4.60
CA ALA A 121 2.68 -14.97 3.56
C ALA A 121 4.07 -14.78 2.97
N ARG A 122 5.10 -14.66 3.83
CA ARG A 122 6.50 -14.55 3.42
C ARG A 122 6.94 -15.71 2.56
N GLN A 123 6.65 -16.94 3.01
CA GLN A 123 6.99 -18.15 2.25
C GLN A 123 6.27 -18.20 0.89
N ALA A 124 5.01 -17.81 0.83
CA ALA A 124 4.25 -17.79 -0.41
C ALA A 124 4.79 -16.72 -1.39
N PHE A 125 5.13 -15.52 -0.90
CA PHE A 125 5.79 -14.51 -1.74
C PHE A 125 7.15 -14.96 -2.23
N GLN A 126 7.96 -15.60 -1.38
CA GLN A 126 9.25 -16.13 -1.81
C GLN A 126 9.11 -17.18 -2.90
N LYS A 127 8.18 -18.15 -2.75
CA LYS A 127 7.87 -19.12 -3.81
C LYS A 127 7.46 -18.47 -5.12
N SER A 128 6.69 -17.38 -5.04
CA SER A 128 6.29 -16.62 -6.24
C SER A 128 7.50 -15.95 -6.91
N ILE A 129 8.41 -15.38 -6.13
CA ILE A 129 9.67 -14.80 -6.63
C ILE A 129 10.51 -15.86 -7.31
N ASP A 130 10.72 -17.00 -6.65
CA ASP A 130 11.53 -18.10 -7.17
C ASP A 130 10.93 -18.68 -8.47
N ALA A 131 9.62 -18.94 -8.48
CA ALA A 131 8.92 -19.47 -9.65
C ALA A 131 8.87 -18.51 -10.84
N SER A 132 8.90 -17.18 -10.57
CA SER A 132 8.97 -16.16 -11.62
C SER A 132 10.39 -15.81 -12.05
N GLY A 133 11.43 -16.38 -11.43
CA GLY A 133 12.81 -15.95 -11.65
C GLY A 133 13.06 -14.50 -11.24
N GLY A 134 12.27 -13.97 -10.30
CA GLY A 134 12.38 -12.61 -9.80
C GLY A 134 11.82 -11.52 -10.72
N HIS A 135 11.17 -11.86 -11.84
CA HIS A 135 10.67 -10.89 -12.83
C HIS A 135 9.24 -10.39 -12.56
N TYR A 136 8.57 -10.94 -11.58
CA TYR A 136 7.21 -10.55 -11.21
C TYR A 136 7.21 -9.57 -10.02
N ALA A 137 6.79 -8.33 -10.24
CA ALA A 137 6.84 -7.27 -9.23
C ALA A 137 5.95 -7.51 -8.00
N GLY A 138 4.78 -8.13 -8.21
CA GLY A 138 3.75 -8.30 -7.17
C GLY A 138 4.26 -8.88 -5.85
N PRO A 139 4.93 -10.04 -5.82
CA PRO A 139 5.39 -10.63 -4.56
C PRO A 139 6.50 -9.82 -3.87
N HIS A 140 7.32 -9.06 -4.62
CA HIS A 140 8.29 -8.15 -4.02
C HIS A 140 7.59 -7.01 -3.26
N PHE A 141 6.54 -6.41 -3.83
CA PHE A 141 5.71 -5.43 -3.11
C PHE A 141 5.03 -6.04 -1.89
N GLY A 142 4.48 -7.25 -2.02
CA GLY A 142 3.86 -7.97 -0.91
C GLY A 142 4.84 -8.23 0.23
N LEU A 143 6.05 -8.68 -0.08
CA LEU A 143 7.11 -8.90 0.90
C LEU A 143 7.58 -7.59 1.54
N GLY A 144 7.77 -6.53 0.73
CA GLY A 144 8.11 -5.20 1.23
C GLY A 144 7.07 -4.66 2.20
N ALA A 145 5.78 -4.74 1.86
CA ALA A 145 4.69 -4.33 2.73
C ALA A 145 4.62 -5.15 4.04
N LEU A 146 4.87 -6.46 3.96
CA LEU A 146 4.97 -7.31 5.15
C LEU A 146 6.10 -6.86 6.08
N LEU A 147 7.27 -6.55 5.52
CA LEU A 147 8.42 -6.08 6.28
C LEU A 147 8.19 -4.69 6.89
N CYS A 148 7.52 -3.77 6.17
CA CYS A 148 7.09 -2.48 6.74
C CYS A 148 6.13 -2.69 7.92
N ASN A 149 5.15 -3.58 7.81
CA ASN A 149 4.26 -3.92 8.92
C ASN A 149 5.01 -4.49 10.14
N GLN A 150 6.13 -5.16 9.93
CA GLN A 150 7.02 -5.67 10.97
C GLN A 150 8.05 -4.64 11.44
N GLN A 151 8.01 -3.40 10.95
CA GLN A 151 8.97 -2.33 11.19
C GLN A 151 10.42 -2.66 10.77
N LYS A 152 10.58 -3.63 9.87
CA LYS A 152 11.87 -4.03 9.29
C LYS A 152 12.19 -3.20 8.05
N PHE A 153 12.21 -1.88 8.23
CA PHE A 153 12.30 -0.92 7.12
C PHE A 153 13.60 -1.05 6.31
N THR A 154 14.72 -1.35 6.99
CA THR A 154 16.03 -1.55 6.32
C THR A 154 16.00 -2.75 5.37
N GLU A 155 15.27 -3.81 5.74
CA GLU A 155 15.11 -4.99 4.88
C GLU A 155 14.09 -4.73 3.77
N ALA A 156 13.04 -3.94 4.05
CA ALA A 156 11.96 -3.64 3.13
C ALA A 156 12.43 -2.79 1.94
N GLU A 157 13.22 -1.74 2.19
CA GLU A 157 13.61 -0.76 1.17
C GLU A 157 14.21 -1.40 -0.10
N PRO A 158 15.26 -2.23 -0.05
CA PRO A 158 15.86 -2.79 -1.26
C PRO A 158 14.89 -3.69 -2.04
N ILE A 159 13.99 -4.40 -1.36
CA ILE A 159 13.00 -5.26 -1.98
C ILE A 159 11.95 -4.44 -2.74
N ILE A 160 11.49 -3.34 -2.13
CA ILE A 160 10.50 -2.45 -2.75
C ILE A 160 11.12 -1.71 -3.95
N ARG A 161 12.37 -1.26 -3.84
CA ARG A 161 13.09 -0.64 -4.97
C ARG A 161 13.21 -1.61 -6.13
N LYS A 162 13.54 -2.89 -5.88
CA LYS A 162 13.55 -3.92 -6.90
C LYS A 162 12.18 -4.11 -7.56
N ALA A 163 11.10 -4.08 -6.77
CA ALA A 163 9.75 -4.15 -7.31
C ALA A 163 9.41 -2.94 -8.20
N LEU A 164 9.87 -1.74 -7.84
CA LEU A 164 9.68 -0.52 -8.62
C LEU A 164 10.52 -0.49 -9.91
N GLU A 165 11.68 -1.14 -9.96
CA GLU A 165 12.41 -1.37 -11.22
C GLU A 165 11.58 -2.19 -12.21
N LEU A 166 10.84 -3.19 -11.72
CA LEU A 166 9.97 -4.05 -12.54
C LEU A 166 8.63 -3.38 -12.89
N ALA A 167 8.12 -2.50 -12.05
CA ALA A 167 6.84 -1.82 -12.20
C ALA A 167 6.92 -0.34 -11.77
N PRO A 168 7.61 0.53 -12.54
CA PRO A 168 7.91 1.91 -12.14
C PRO A 168 6.66 2.81 -12.06
N GLY A 169 5.57 2.44 -12.72
CA GLY A 169 4.30 3.19 -12.71
C GLY A 169 3.39 2.88 -11.53
N PHE A 170 3.73 1.93 -10.66
CA PHE A 170 2.84 1.45 -9.61
C PHE A 170 2.81 2.40 -8.40
N GLY A 171 1.81 3.29 -8.34
CA GLY A 171 1.65 4.29 -7.27
C GLY A 171 1.65 3.70 -5.85
N PRO A 172 0.91 2.62 -5.56
CA PRO A 172 0.99 1.97 -4.25
C PRO A 172 2.38 1.43 -3.89
N GLY A 173 3.18 1.04 -4.87
CA GLY A 173 4.59 0.66 -4.65
C GLY A 173 5.43 1.83 -4.15
N HIS A 174 5.24 3.03 -4.73
CA HIS A 174 5.88 4.24 -4.24
C HIS A 174 5.43 4.59 -2.82
N PHE A 175 4.14 4.41 -2.51
CA PHE A 175 3.64 4.59 -1.14
C PHE A 175 4.34 3.66 -0.14
N ILE A 176 4.48 2.37 -0.45
CA ILE A 176 5.18 1.40 0.42
C ILE A 176 6.65 1.79 0.61
N LEU A 177 7.32 2.30 -0.45
CA LEU A 177 8.69 2.80 -0.34
C LEU A 177 8.77 4.04 0.56
N ALA A 178 7.85 4.99 0.38
CA ALA A 178 7.78 6.18 1.22
C ALA A 178 7.52 5.83 2.69
N GLU A 179 6.69 4.83 2.97
CA GLU A 179 6.46 4.31 4.32
C GLU A 179 7.74 3.73 4.94
N ALA A 180 8.50 2.94 4.17
CA ALA A 180 9.78 2.41 4.62
C ALA A 180 10.79 3.54 4.92
N LEU A 181 10.90 4.53 4.03
CA LEU A 181 11.79 5.68 4.19
C LEU A 181 11.39 6.55 5.39
N PHE A 182 10.09 6.74 5.62
CA PHE A 182 9.58 7.43 6.80
C PHE A 182 9.95 6.68 8.09
N GLY A 183 9.82 5.35 8.09
CA GLY A 183 10.24 4.50 9.21
C GLY A 183 11.76 4.59 9.48
N LEU A 184 12.56 4.78 8.44
CA LEU A 184 14.01 5.01 8.52
C LEU A 184 14.36 6.47 8.91
N ASN A 185 13.37 7.33 9.14
CA ASN A 185 13.52 8.76 9.42
C ASN A 185 14.23 9.57 8.29
N ARG A 186 14.15 9.06 7.06
CA ARG A 186 14.63 9.74 5.84
C ARG A 186 13.50 10.60 5.27
N LEU A 187 13.14 11.66 6.02
CA LEU A 187 11.89 12.42 5.79
C LEU A 187 11.85 13.13 4.44
N ASP A 188 12.97 13.63 3.91
CA ASP A 188 13.00 14.32 2.61
C ASP A 188 12.70 13.36 1.46
N GLU A 189 13.34 12.20 1.48
CA GLU A 189 13.09 11.16 0.48
C GLU A 189 11.67 10.59 0.61
N ALA A 190 11.21 10.34 1.85
CA ALA A 190 9.86 9.87 2.10
C ALA A 190 8.81 10.83 1.54
N GLN A 191 9.00 12.15 1.71
CA GLN A 191 8.12 13.17 1.17
C GLN A 191 8.08 13.13 -0.35
N GLN A 192 9.27 13.13 -0.99
CA GLN A 192 9.36 13.09 -2.46
C GLN A 192 8.63 11.86 -3.03
N ILE A 193 8.91 10.68 -2.48
CA ILE A 193 8.31 9.42 -2.95
C ILE A 193 6.82 9.34 -2.64
N ALA A 194 6.35 9.91 -1.50
CA ALA A 194 4.93 9.96 -1.18
C ALA A 194 4.16 10.90 -2.12
N HIS A 195 4.74 12.04 -2.53
CA HIS A 195 4.17 12.90 -3.57
C HIS A 195 4.10 12.16 -4.92
N GLU A 196 5.15 11.43 -5.28
CA GLU A 196 5.14 10.62 -6.49
C GLU A 196 4.03 9.56 -6.44
N ALA A 197 3.81 8.92 -5.31
CA ALA A 197 2.71 7.98 -5.11
C ALA A 197 1.34 8.64 -5.33
N SER A 198 1.11 9.85 -4.81
CA SER A 198 -0.15 10.59 -4.98
C SER A 198 -0.39 11.07 -6.42
N ILE A 199 0.67 11.38 -7.16
CA ILE A 199 0.59 11.76 -8.59
C ILE A 199 0.24 10.53 -9.44
N ARG A 200 0.89 9.37 -9.18
CA ARG A 200 0.68 8.13 -9.93
C ARG A 200 -0.68 7.48 -9.65
N ASP A 201 -1.17 7.61 -8.43
CA ASP A 201 -2.51 7.18 -8.03
C ASP A 201 -3.23 8.28 -7.21
N PRO A 202 -3.94 9.22 -7.87
CA PRO A 202 -4.65 10.30 -7.21
C PRO A 202 -5.78 9.85 -6.26
N LYS A 203 -6.16 8.58 -6.30
CA LYS A 203 -7.16 8.00 -5.38
C LYS A 203 -6.54 7.35 -4.15
N LEU A 204 -5.21 7.30 -4.07
CA LEU A 204 -4.47 6.69 -2.97
C LEU A 204 -4.46 7.61 -1.74
N ALA A 205 -5.58 7.65 -1.01
CA ALA A 205 -5.74 8.50 0.16
C ALA A 205 -4.63 8.31 1.22
N LEU A 206 -4.05 7.10 1.32
CA LEU A 206 -2.97 6.82 2.27
C LEU A 206 -1.69 7.62 1.99
N ALA A 207 -1.42 7.98 0.73
CA ALA A 207 -0.27 8.81 0.39
C ALA A 207 -0.39 10.19 1.06
N HIS A 208 -1.59 10.79 1.05
CA HIS A 208 -1.86 12.07 1.73
C HIS A 208 -1.72 11.96 3.25
N LEU A 209 -2.17 10.86 3.88
CA LEU A 209 -1.93 10.66 5.31
C LEU A 209 -0.44 10.51 5.65
N LEU A 210 0.32 9.85 4.81
CA LEU A 210 1.76 9.73 5.01
C LEU A 210 2.45 11.10 4.89
N LEU A 211 2.07 11.90 3.89
CA LEU A 211 2.55 13.29 3.74
C LEU A 211 2.20 14.14 4.97
N ALA A 212 0.95 14.07 5.45
CA ALA A 212 0.56 14.74 6.68
C ALA A 212 1.42 14.33 7.87
N ASN A 213 1.71 13.03 8.04
CA ASN A 213 2.60 12.55 9.10
C ASN A 213 4.03 13.07 8.97
N ILE A 214 4.53 13.22 7.76
CA ILE A 214 5.85 13.81 7.49
C ILE A 214 5.86 15.29 7.93
N TYR A 215 4.83 16.06 7.56
CA TYR A 215 4.68 17.46 7.93
C TYR A 215 4.47 17.64 9.43
N ILE A 216 3.73 16.77 10.11
CA ILE A 216 3.63 16.72 11.57
C ILE A 216 5.03 16.60 12.21
N ARG A 217 5.87 15.69 11.70
CA ARG A 217 7.24 15.53 12.20
C ARG A 217 8.10 16.77 12.03
N ARG A 218 7.83 17.55 11.00
CA ARG A 218 8.50 18.82 10.70
C ARG A 218 7.88 20.03 11.41
N SER A 219 6.74 19.84 12.08
CA SER A 219 5.93 20.91 12.68
C SER A 219 5.44 21.93 11.62
N ASP A 220 5.28 21.50 10.37
CA ASP A 220 4.73 22.29 9.27
C ASP A 220 3.22 22.10 9.21
N TYR A 221 2.55 22.88 10.07
CA TYR A 221 1.11 22.78 10.25
C TYR A 221 0.31 23.24 9.01
N SER A 222 0.89 24.08 8.15
CA SER A 222 0.23 24.55 6.93
C SER A 222 0.09 23.43 5.92
N GLU A 223 1.20 22.76 5.60
CA GLU A 223 1.21 21.65 4.65
C GLU A 223 0.50 20.41 5.23
N GLU A 224 0.60 20.19 6.55
CA GLU A 224 -0.19 19.15 7.24
C GLU A 224 -1.68 19.30 6.95
N LEU A 225 -2.23 20.53 7.05
CA LEU A 225 -3.65 20.79 6.79
C LEU A 225 -4.05 20.50 5.34
N VAL A 226 -3.21 20.86 4.38
CA VAL A 226 -3.46 20.59 2.95
C VAL A 226 -3.61 19.09 2.71
N GLU A 227 -2.73 18.31 3.28
CA GLU A 227 -2.72 16.86 3.08
C GLU A 227 -3.86 16.16 3.82
N LEU A 228 -4.19 16.60 5.03
CA LEU A 228 -5.35 16.11 5.78
C LEU A 228 -6.67 16.42 5.07
N ASP A 229 -6.80 17.60 4.46
CA ASP A 229 -7.94 17.97 3.63
C ASP A 229 -8.04 17.09 2.39
N ALA A 230 -6.93 16.80 1.73
CA ALA A 230 -6.88 15.90 0.58
C ALA A 230 -7.33 14.48 0.97
N TYR A 231 -6.83 13.96 2.10
CA TYR A 231 -7.26 12.67 2.62
C TYR A 231 -8.78 12.65 2.90
N LEU A 232 -9.30 13.64 3.61
CA LEU A 232 -10.72 13.70 4.00
C LEU A 232 -11.65 13.89 2.79
N ARG A 233 -11.22 14.57 1.73
CA ARG A 233 -11.97 14.61 0.45
C ARG A 233 -12.08 13.24 -0.20
N LEU A 234 -11.03 12.45 -0.16
CA LEU A 234 -11.01 11.10 -0.75
C LEU A 234 -11.72 10.07 0.15
N LYS A 235 -11.68 10.25 1.45
CA LYS A 235 -12.21 9.32 2.46
C LYS A 235 -12.91 10.07 3.60
N PRO A 236 -14.08 10.69 3.37
CA PRO A 236 -14.77 11.48 4.39
C PRO A 236 -15.20 10.65 5.61
N ASP A 237 -15.57 9.38 5.40
CA ASP A 237 -16.04 8.46 6.43
C ASP A 237 -15.14 7.21 6.54
N GLY A 238 -13.87 7.37 6.16
CA GLY A 238 -12.88 6.31 6.29
C GLY A 238 -12.50 6.02 7.75
N PRO A 239 -11.86 4.88 8.03
CA PRO A 239 -11.54 4.46 9.39
C PRO A 239 -10.59 5.41 10.13
N LEU A 240 -9.85 6.26 9.43
CA LEU A 240 -8.92 7.25 10.00
C LEU A 240 -9.47 8.68 9.91
N SER A 241 -10.70 8.89 9.42
CA SER A 241 -11.24 10.23 9.20
C SER A 241 -11.48 11.00 10.50
N GLY A 242 -11.84 10.31 11.59
CA GLY A 242 -11.95 10.92 12.92
C GLY A 242 -10.60 11.47 13.38
N GLN A 243 -9.56 10.67 13.31
CA GLN A 243 -8.19 11.06 13.69
C GLN A 243 -7.64 12.18 12.80
N ALA A 244 -7.94 12.13 11.49
CA ALA A 244 -7.54 13.18 10.57
C ALA A 244 -8.20 14.53 10.90
N ARG A 245 -9.49 14.54 11.29
CA ARG A 245 -10.19 15.76 11.75
C ARG A 245 -9.61 16.30 13.06
N GLU A 246 -9.28 15.42 14.02
CA GLU A 246 -8.62 15.83 15.27
C GLU A 246 -7.25 16.46 15.00
N ALA A 247 -6.46 15.89 14.10
CA ALA A 247 -5.18 16.43 13.67
C ALA A 247 -5.35 17.80 13.00
N GLN A 248 -6.37 17.97 12.13
CA GLN A 248 -6.68 19.27 11.53
C GLN A 248 -6.98 20.34 12.58
N GLU A 249 -7.82 20.03 13.56
CA GLU A 249 -8.16 20.99 14.62
C GLU A 249 -6.94 21.33 15.50
N TYR A 250 -6.04 20.39 15.69
CA TYR A 250 -4.77 20.64 16.38
C TYR A 250 -3.87 21.57 15.55
N ALA A 251 -3.67 21.31 14.27
CA ALA A 251 -2.85 22.13 13.39
C ALA A 251 -3.39 23.57 13.26
N LYS A 252 -4.70 23.75 13.11
CA LYS A 252 -5.36 25.07 13.10
C LYS A 252 -5.09 25.86 14.37
N ARG A 253 -5.20 25.23 15.55
CA ARG A 253 -4.88 25.88 16.83
C ARG A 253 -3.41 26.29 16.92
N LYS A 254 -2.48 25.48 16.40
CA LYS A 254 -1.06 25.82 16.37
C LYS A 254 -0.76 27.01 15.48
N LEU A 255 -1.36 27.07 14.30
CA LEU A 255 -1.22 28.20 13.38
C LEU A 255 -1.79 29.49 13.99
N ALA A 256 -3.00 29.44 14.56
CA ALA A 256 -3.61 30.60 15.21
C ALA A 256 -2.75 31.13 16.38
N GLY A 257 -2.20 30.26 17.21
CA GLY A 257 -1.31 30.65 18.29
C GLY A 257 0.02 31.28 17.79
N SER A 258 0.52 30.83 16.64
CA SER A 258 1.74 31.42 16.03
C SER A 258 1.49 32.81 15.48
N VAL A 259 0.32 33.09 14.90
CA VAL A 259 -0.07 34.41 14.39
C VAL A 259 -0.15 35.43 15.53
N VAL A 260 -0.79 35.09 16.65
CA VAL A 260 -0.89 35.96 17.83
C VAL A 260 0.49 36.33 18.39
N ILE A 261 1.44 35.42 18.40
CA ILE A 261 2.80 35.67 18.88
C ILE A 261 3.54 36.64 17.95
N ILE A 262 3.37 36.50 16.63
CA ILE A 262 4.02 37.38 15.64
C ILE A 262 3.45 38.79 15.73
N GLU A 263 2.13 38.95 15.81
CA GLU A 263 1.48 40.25 15.97
C GLU A 263 1.89 40.95 17.28
N ALA A 264 1.98 40.21 18.39
CA ALA A 264 2.43 40.75 19.66
C ALA A 264 3.91 41.14 19.64
N ALA A 265 4.77 40.48 18.88
CA ALA A 265 6.17 40.82 18.71
C ALA A 265 6.37 42.05 17.83
N GLN A 266 5.52 42.30 16.85
CA GLN A 266 5.53 43.47 15.96
C GLN A 266 4.88 44.71 16.59
N ALA A 267 4.04 44.55 17.59
CA ALA A 267 3.36 45.64 18.29
C ALA A 267 4.20 46.22 19.46
N LYS A 268 5.41 45.78 19.68
CA LYS A 268 6.30 46.40 20.67
C LYS A 268 7.00 47.62 20.04
N PRO A 269 6.84 48.83 20.62
CA PRO A 269 7.50 50.05 20.17
C PRO A 269 9.01 50.00 20.30
#